data_753a5e7253c6c0147f385d4aee26fd58
#
_entry.id   753a5e7253c6c0147f385d4aee26fd58
#
_cell.length_a   1.000
_cell.length_b   1.000
_cell.length_c   1.000
_cell.angle_alpha   90.00
_cell.angle_beta   90.00
_cell.angle_gamma   90.00
#
_symmetry.space_group_name_H-M   'P 1'
#
loop_
_entity.id
_entity.type
_entity.pdbx_description
1 polymer ?
#
loop_
_entity_poly.entity_id
_entity_poly.type
_entity_poly.pdbx_seq_one_letter_code
_entity_poly.pdbx_strand_id
1 'polypeptide(L)'
;MEIRKDGFYIDGKPFRLFSGAMHYFRVPREYWGDRFAKMRAAGFNCVETVMCWNLHEPKEGAFCFERNLDIAAYCRTAAEYGLYIIIRPGPYTCGEWDFGGFPAWLLADHNIRLRCNEPTYMQKVEAYFKRVFQELAPLQDTRGGNLIALQIENEYGSYGNDKEYLNHLREIMLECGAEVPFFTSDGNNCNMLSGGTLPDVYKTLNFGSHARTAFNSLKGFQEGMPKTCMEFWCGWFDHWGERHHRRNPAQVGREIQSLVDTGANVNIYMFHGGTNFNFWAGANYGRKYQPTVTSYDDAALLNEYGDYTPAYHRVPLRYNYDKPEKPRISRAFGYLARFFILFQTEKSSREVVIS
;
A
#
# COMPACT_ATOMS: atom_id res chain seq x y z
N MET A 1 -13.22 -2.40 9.77
CA MET A 1 -13.45 -3.45 8.71
C MET A 1 -13.45 -4.83 9.37
N GLU A 2 -14.30 -5.76 8.91
CA GLU A 2 -14.31 -7.15 9.34
C GLU A 2 -14.01 -8.07 8.16
N ILE A 3 -13.24 -9.13 8.40
CA ILE A 3 -12.95 -10.19 7.41
C ILE A 3 -13.71 -11.44 7.82
N ARG A 4 -14.74 -11.82 7.07
CA ARG A 4 -15.59 -13.00 7.31
C ARG A 4 -15.38 -14.02 6.18
N LYS A 5 -15.86 -15.25 6.35
CA LYS A 5 -15.74 -16.29 5.32
C LYS A 5 -16.40 -15.92 4.00
N ASP A 6 -17.49 -15.19 4.04
CA ASP A 6 -18.29 -14.81 2.88
C ASP A 6 -17.89 -13.46 2.26
N GLY A 7 -17.00 -12.69 2.88
CA GLY A 7 -16.54 -11.39 2.36
C GLY A 7 -15.94 -10.45 3.40
N PHE A 8 -15.61 -9.26 2.94
CA PHE A 8 -15.27 -8.15 3.80
C PHE A 8 -16.52 -7.33 4.12
N TYR A 9 -16.52 -6.72 5.30
CA TYR A 9 -17.63 -5.88 5.78
C TYR A 9 -17.08 -4.61 6.43
N ILE A 10 -17.75 -3.49 6.15
CA ILE A 10 -17.53 -2.21 6.84
C ILE A 10 -18.90 -1.72 7.33
N ASP A 11 -19.03 -1.39 8.60
CA ASP A 11 -20.32 -1.02 9.24
C ASP A 11 -21.42 -2.06 9.00
N GLY A 12 -21.07 -3.34 9.02
CA GLY A 12 -21.98 -4.45 8.78
C GLY A 12 -22.45 -4.62 7.33
N LYS A 13 -22.00 -3.78 6.38
CA LYS A 13 -22.33 -3.87 4.96
C LYS A 13 -21.25 -4.62 4.20
N PRO A 14 -21.60 -5.47 3.22
CA PRO A 14 -20.63 -6.10 2.33
C PRO A 14 -19.72 -5.06 1.67
N PHE A 15 -18.42 -5.33 1.68
CA PHE A 15 -17.41 -4.46 1.10
C PHE A 15 -16.48 -5.27 0.21
N ARG A 16 -16.29 -4.83 -1.03
CA ARG A 16 -15.29 -5.40 -1.92
C ARG A 16 -14.16 -4.41 -2.10
N LEU A 17 -12.95 -4.83 -1.79
CA LEU A 17 -11.77 -3.99 -1.86
C LEU A 17 -11.28 -3.81 -3.30
N PHE A 18 -11.21 -2.57 -3.75
CA PHE A 18 -10.50 -2.13 -4.94
C PHE A 18 -9.53 -1.03 -4.54
N SER A 19 -8.30 -1.44 -4.29
CA SER A 19 -7.22 -0.60 -3.82
C SER A 19 -6.18 -0.36 -4.90
N GLY A 20 -5.50 0.77 -4.82
CA GLY A 20 -4.32 1.07 -5.62
C GLY A 20 -3.19 1.58 -4.76
N ALA A 21 -1.98 1.08 -4.98
CA ALA A 21 -0.80 1.50 -4.24
C ALA A 21 -0.31 2.87 -4.72
N MET A 22 -0.11 3.78 -3.77
CA MET A 22 0.53 5.08 -3.96
C MET A 22 1.26 5.47 -2.68
N HIS A 23 2.57 5.61 -2.75
CA HIS A 23 3.38 5.92 -1.58
C HIS A 23 3.47 7.43 -1.37
N TYR A 24 2.98 7.94 -0.22
CA TYR A 24 2.90 9.38 0.08
C TYR A 24 4.24 10.11 -0.07
N PHE A 25 5.35 9.46 0.27
CA PHE A 25 6.68 10.05 0.21
C PHE A 25 7.28 10.11 -1.20
N ARG A 26 6.68 9.39 -2.18
CA ARG A 26 7.07 9.41 -3.61
C ARG A 26 6.30 10.43 -4.43
N VAL A 27 5.35 11.13 -3.81
CA VAL A 27 4.49 12.13 -4.47
C VAL A 27 4.48 13.40 -3.62
N PRO A 28 4.80 14.58 -4.16
CA PRO A 28 4.67 15.82 -3.40
C PRO A 28 3.25 15.98 -2.83
N ARG A 29 3.17 16.45 -1.60
CA ARG A 29 1.92 16.55 -0.82
C ARG A 29 0.81 17.28 -1.57
N GLU A 30 1.18 18.34 -2.31
CA GLU A 30 0.26 19.18 -3.06
C GLU A 30 -0.48 18.43 -4.17
N TYR A 31 0.04 17.27 -4.59
CA TYR A 31 -0.54 16.44 -5.65
C TYR A 31 -1.33 15.23 -5.12
N TRP A 32 -1.35 14.93 -3.82
CA TRP A 32 -2.08 13.79 -3.28
C TRP A 32 -3.56 13.83 -3.67
N GLY A 33 -4.21 15.00 -3.52
CA GLY A 33 -5.62 15.18 -3.86
C GLY A 33 -5.93 14.89 -5.33
N ASP A 34 -5.10 15.37 -6.26
CA ASP A 34 -5.26 15.07 -7.70
C ASP A 34 -5.18 13.55 -7.96
N ARG A 35 -4.22 12.86 -7.34
CA ARG A 35 -4.06 11.40 -7.51
C ARG A 35 -5.24 10.63 -6.92
N PHE A 36 -5.75 11.04 -5.77
CA PHE A 36 -6.94 10.45 -5.15
C PHE A 36 -8.20 10.68 -5.98
N ALA A 37 -8.38 11.86 -6.57
CA ALA A 37 -9.46 12.12 -7.52
C ALA A 37 -9.41 11.18 -8.72
N LYS A 38 -8.23 10.98 -9.30
CA LYS A 38 -8.01 10.04 -10.41
C LYS A 38 -8.27 8.58 -10.01
N MET A 39 -7.86 8.20 -8.80
CA MET A 39 -8.12 6.87 -8.22
C MET A 39 -9.63 6.62 -8.08
N ARG A 40 -10.35 7.58 -7.50
CA ARG A 40 -11.82 7.51 -7.40
C ARG A 40 -12.51 7.44 -8.76
N ALA A 41 -12.07 8.27 -9.71
CA ALA A 41 -12.63 8.28 -11.08
C ALA A 41 -12.42 6.95 -11.82
N ALA A 42 -11.39 6.18 -11.46
CA ALA A 42 -11.16 4.83 -11.98
C ALA A 42 -11.96 3.74 -11.25
N GLY A 43 -12.74 4.08 -10.19
CA GLY A 43 -13.58 3.14 -9.45
C GLY A 43 -12.94 2.50 -8.23
N PHE A 44 -11.76 2.96 -7.82
CA PHE A 44 -11.11 2.50 -6.59
C PHE A 44 -11.82 3.07 -5.35
N ASN A 45 -11.83 2.30 -4.27
CA ASN A 45 -12.42 2.68 -2.99
C ASN A 45 -11.40 2.71 -1.83
N CYS A 46 -10.15 2.36 -2.12
CA CYS A 46 -9.08 2.30 -1.14
C CYS A 46 -7.74 2.71 -1.78
N VAL A 47 -6.86 3.28 -0.98
CA VAL A 47 -5.44 3.46 -1.31
C VAL A 47 -4.58 2.66 -0.35
N GLU A 48 -3.50 2.08 -0.86
CA GLU A 48 -2.50 1.39 -0.05
C GLU A 48 -1.21 2.20 -0.04
N THR A 49 -0.50 2.20 1.11
CA THR A 49 0.84 2.77 1.21
C THR A 49 1.71 2.02 2.22
N VAL A 50 3.02 2.01 1.95
CA VAL A 50 4.03 1.56 2.92
C VAL A 50 4.52 2.73 3.77
N MET A 51 5.14 2.43 4.92
CA MET A 51 5.87 3.40 5.73
C MET A 51 7.33 2.97 5.85
N CYS A 52 8.26 3.77 5.32
CA CYS A 52 9.69 3.48 5.38
C CYS A 52 10.26 4.00 6.70
N TRP A 53 10.79 3.11 7.53
CA TRP A 53 11.35 3.46 8.83
C TRP A 53 12.47 4.51 8.74
N ASN A 54 13.38 4.38 7.76
CA ASN A 54 14.50 5.31 7.56
C ASN A 54 14.07 6.74 7.22
N LEU A 55 12.86 6.95 6.69
CA LEU A 55 12.31 8.30 6.48
C LEU A 55 11.78 8.90 7.77
N HIS A 56 11.13 8.08 8.59
CA HIS A 56 10.48 8.54 9.80
C HIS A 56 11.45 8.63 10.99
N GLU A 57 12.55 7.88 10.97
CA GLU A 57 13.59 7.89 12.01
C GLU A 57 15.00 7.87 11.36
N PRO A 58 15.39 8.97 10.68
CA PRO A 58 16.68 9.05 9.99
C PRO A 58 17.90 8.98 10.94
N LYS A 59 17.68 9.29 12.20
CA LYS A 59 18.64 9.11 13.31
C LYS A 59 17.87 8.48 14.46
N GLU A 60 18.51 7.59 15.21
CA GLU A 60 17.90 6.90 16.34
C GLU A 60 17.26 7.90 17.33
N GLY A 61 15.97 7.72 17.61
CA GLY A 61 15.16 8.57 18.47
C GLY A 61 14.69 9.90 17.85
N ALA A 62 15.14 10.25 16.65
CA ALA A 62 14.77 11.50 15.98
C ALA A 62 13.70 11.23 14.91
N PHE A 63 12.44 11.36 15.28
CA PHE A 63 11.30 11.08 14.41
C PHE A 63 10.81 12.31 13.65
N CYS A 64 10.33 12.08 12.41
CA CYS A 64 9.74 13.09 11.54
C CYS A 64 8.41 12.57 10.93
N PHE A 65 7.34 13.36 11.13
CA PHE A 65 6.01 13.14 10.54
C PHE A 65 5.45 14.46 9.97
N GLU A 66 6.29 15.21 9.30
CA GLU A 66 5.95 16.53 8.76
C GLU A 66 6.04 16.56 7.24
N ARG A 67 5.40 17.56 6.62
CA ARG A 67 5.43 17.81 5.17
C ARG A 67 5.00 16.57 4.37
N ASN A 68 5.84 16.05 3.48
CA ASN A 68 5.58 14.83 2.71
C ASN A 68 5.58 13.54 3.56
N LEU A 69 6.02 13.62 4.83
CA LEU A 69 6.03 12.50 5.76
C LEU A 69 4.83 12.52 6.73
N ASP A 70 3.91 13.48 6.59
CA ASP A 70 2.68 13.58 7.39
C ASP A 70 1.66 12.52 6.95
N ILE A 71 1.83 11.30 7.46
CA ILE A 71 0.94 10.16 7.15
C ILE A 71 -0.49 10.44 7.62
N ALA A 72 -0.67 11.19 8.69
CA ALA A 72 -2.00 11.52 9.19
C ALA A 72 -2.72 12.48 8.23
N ALA A 73 -2.02 13.47 7.67
CA ALA A 73 -2.60 14.31 6.63
C ALA A 73 -2.90 13.52 5.34
N TYR A 74 -2.02 12.58 4.96
CA TYR A 74 -2.27 11.71 3.80
C TYR A 74 -3.56 10.91 3.97
N CYS A 75 -3.77 10.28 5.13
CA CYS A 75 -5.00 9.54 5.45
C CYS A 75 -6.23 10.44 5.43
N ARG A 76 -6.16 11.63 6.04
CA ARG A 76 -7.26 12.60 6.03
C ARG A 76 -7.60 13.06 4.63
N THR A 77 -6.59 13.38 3.80
CA THR A 77 -6.81 13.74 2.41
C THR A 77 -7.46 12.61 1.62
N ALA A 78 -7.01 11.36 1.80
CA ALA A 78 -7.66 10.20 1.16
C ALA A 78 -9.15 10.09 1.56
N ALA A 79 -9.48 10.32 2.85
CA ALA A 79 -10.85 10.30 3.35
C ALA A 79 -11.73 11.40 2.72
N GLU A 80 -11.20 12.59 2.46
CA GLU A 80 -11.91 13.68 1.77
C GLU A 80 -12.36 13.27 0.36
N TYR A 81 -11.59 12.42 -0.31
CA TYR A 81 -11.93 11.82 -1.60
C TYR A 81 -12.74 10.53 -1.49
N GLY A 82 -13.16 10.13 -0.29
CA GLY A 82 -13.95 8.93 -0.07
C GLY A 82 -13.16 7.64 -0.22
N LEU A 83 -11.85 7.66 0.03
CA LEU A 83 -10.99 6.48 0.02
C LEU A 83 -10.73 5.98 1.44
N TYR A 84 -10.89 4.67 1.64
CA TYR A 84 -10.27 3.98 2.75
C TYR A 84 -8.76 3.87 2.54
N ILE A 85 -8.04 3.44 3.57
CA ILE A 85 -6.59 3.28 3.48
C ILE A 85 -6.15 1.96 4.11
N ILE A 86 -5.16 1.34 3.50
CA ILE A 86 -4.40 0.21 4.04
C ILE A 86 -2.98 0.69 4.24
N ILE A 87 -2.40 0.41 5.42
CA ILE A 87 -1.02 0.78 5.73
C ILE A 87 -0.18 -0.47 5.96
N ARG A 88 1.01 -0.46 5.39
CA ARG A 88 2.06 -1.46 5.58
C ARG A 88 3.18 -0.79 6.39
N PRO A 89 3.14 -0.86 7.74
CA PRO A 89 4.03 -0.06 8.59
C PRO A 89 5.46 -0.61 8.69
N GLY A 90 5.74 -1.71 8.02
CA GLY A 90 7.03 -2.37 8.06
C GLY A 90 7.15 -3.40 9.18
N PRO A 91 8.35 -3.54 9.81
CA PRO A 91 9.55 -2.67 9.76
C PRO A 91 10.35 -2.73 8.45
N TYR A 92 10.29 -3.84 7.71
CA TYR A 92 10.79 -3.97 6.34
C TYR A 92 9.67 -3.71 5.34
N THR A 93 9.91 -2.89 4.32
CA THR A 93 8.88 -2.50 3.36
C THR A 93 9.20 -2.87 1.92
N CYS A 94 10.44 -3.26 1.61
CA CYS A 94 10.92 -3.48 0.25
C CYS A 94 10.77 -2.24 -0.66
N GLY A 95 9.90 -2.30 -1.65
CA GLY A 95 9.48 -1.18 -2.49
C GLY A 95 10.60 -0.54 -3.30
N GLU A 96 11.69 -1.28 -3.60
CA GLU A 96 12.90 -0.77 -4.28
C GLU A 96 13.45 0.51 -3.62
N TRP A 97 13.23 0.61 -2.30
CA TRP A 97 13.65 1.71 -1.45
C TRP A 97 14.98 1.39 -0.77
N ASP A 98 15.75 2.43 -0.46
CA ASP A 98 17.05 2.29 0.21
C ASP A 98 16.94 1.40 1.45
N PHE A 99 17.78 0.37 1.51
CA PHE A 99 17.85 -0.66 2.54
C PHE A 99 16.47 -1.30 2.89
N GLY A 100 15.53 -1.33 1.93
CA GLY A 100 14.17 -1.85 2.14
C GLY A 100 13.37 -1.10 3.19
N GLY A 101 13.72 0.15 3.46
CA GLY A 101 13.10 1.02 4.44
C GLY A 101 13.78 1.01 5.81
N PHE A 102 14.75 0.17 6.06
CA PHE A 102 15.51 0.18 7.33
C PHE A 102 16.41 1.40 7.46
N PRO A 103 16.52 2.00 8.63
CA PRO A 103 17.51 3.05 8.87
C PRO A 103 18.93 2.48 9.00
N ALA A 104 19.88 3.12 8.31
CA ALA A 104 21.28 2.66 8.28
C ALA A 104 21.96 2.64 9.66
N TRP A 105 21.48 3.46 10.62
CA TRP A 105 22.02 3.48 11.98
C TRP A 105 21.83 2.14 12.73
N LEU A 106 20.91 1.27 12.32
CA LEU A 106 20.82 -0.10 12.85
C LEU A 106 22.12 -0.88 12.69
N LEU A 107 22.86 -0.63 11.61
CA LEU A 107 24.13 -1.31 11.32
C LEU A 107 25.30 -0.83 12.17
N ALA A 108 25.11 0.17 13.04
CA ALA A 108 26.13 0.58 14.02
C ALA A 108 26.42 -0.52 15.06
N ASP A 109 25.43 -1.36 15.34
CA ASP A 109 25.64 -2.60 16.08
C ASP A 109 25.95 -3.75 15.12
N HIS A 110 27.21 -4.18 15.09
CA HIS A 110 27.68 -5.24 14.21
C HIS A 110 27.10 -6.63 14.54
N ASN A 111 26.47 -6.80 15.70
CA ASN A 111 25.86 -8.06 16.13
C ASN A 111 24.36 -8.12 15.82
N ILE A 112 23.74 -7.01 15.45
CA ILE A 112 22.32 -6.95 15.16
C ILE A 112 21.94 -7.88 14.00
N ARG A 113 20.87 -8.61 14.15
CA ARG A 113 20.28 -9.44 13.10
C ARG A 113 18.89 -8.94 12.79
N LEU A 114 18.71 -8.45 11.56
CA LEU A 114 17.45 -7.89 11.10
C LEU A 114 16.47 -8.99 10.64
N ARG A 115 15.20 -8.66 10.64
CA ARG A 115 14.09 -9.51 10.20
C ARG A 115 14.07 -10.88 10.88
N CYS A 116 14.31 -10.92 12.18
CA CYS A 116 14.20 -12.11 13.03
C CYS A 116 13.92 -11.70 14.48
N ASN A 117 13.55 -12.65 15.33
CA ASN A 117 13.25 -12.39 16.75
C ASN A 117 14.52 -12.20 17.59
N GLU A 118 15.45 -11.33 17.13
CA GLU A 118 16.68 -10.96 17.86
C GLU A 118 16.34 -9.81 18.83
N PRO A 119 16.71 -9.93 20.12
CA PRO A 119 16.26 -9.02 21.17
C PRO A 119 16.60 -7.54 20.94
N THR A 120 17.82 -7.23 20.48
CA THR A 120 18.25 -5.85 20.25
C THR A 120 17.48 -5.23 19.09
N TYR A 121 17.30 -5.97 18.01
CA TYR A 121 16.50 -5.53 16.86
C TYR A 121 15.04 -5.32 17.26
N MET A 122 14.43 -6.28 17.97
CA MET A 122 13.03 -6.18 18.38
C MET A 122 12.78 -5.01 19.34
N GLN A 123 13.71 -4.69 20.22
CA GLN A 123 13.61 -3.49 21.07
C GLN A 123 13.55 -2.20 20.24
N LYS A 124 14.33 -2.12 19.16
CA LYS A 124 14.30 -0.96 18.26
C LYS A 124 13.02 -0.91 17.43
N VAL A 125 12.54 -2.05 16.96
CA VAL A 125 11.23 -2.18 16.28
C VAL A 125 10.08 -1.75 17.18
N GLU A 126 10.11 -2.14 18.44
CA GLU A 126 9.11 -1.74 19.43
C GLU A 126 9.10 -0.21 19.63
N ALA A 127 10.28 0.41 19.76
CA ALA A 127 10.39 1.87 19.87
C ALA A 127 9.83 2.57 18.62
N TYR A 128 10.14 2.07 17.43
CA TYR A 128 9.61 2.56 16.17
C TYR A 128 8.08 2.45 16.12
N PHE A 129 7.51 1.29 16.40
CA PHE A 129 6.06 1.11 16.36
C PHE A 129 5.33 1.92 17.42
N LYS A 130 5.87 2.04 18.64
CA LYS A 130 5.30 2.93 19.67
C LYS A 130 5.16 4.37 19.17
N ARG A 131 6.12 4.86 18.40
CA ARG A 131 6.04 6.22 17.85
C ARG A 131 5.09 6.29 16.64
N VAL A 132 5.18 5.33 15.71
CA VAL A 132 4.31 5.28 14.52
C VAL A 132 2.85 5.18 14.88
N PHE A 133 2.49 4.38 15.88
CA PHE A 133 1.11 4.18 16.30
C PHE A 133 0.51 5.39 17.01
N GLN A 134 1.31 6.35 17.49
CA GLN A 134 0.76 7.64 17.93
C GLN A 134 0.09 8.39 16.77
N GLU A 135 0.60 8.21 15.54
CA GLU A 135 -0.02 8.75 14.33
C GLU A 135 -1.16 7.86 13.80
N LEU A 136 -0.99 6.53 13.80
CA LEU A 136 -1.90 5.60 13.14
C LEU A 136 -3.14 5.24 13.97
N ALA A 137 -2.99 5.08 15.29
CA ALA A 137 -4.09 4.60 16.13
C ALA A 137 -5.35 5.48 16.07
N PRO A 138 -5.26 6.83 16.01
CA PRO A 138 -6.44 7.69 15.87
C PRO A 138 -7.12 7.62 14.49
N LEU A 139 -6.44 7.07 13.48
CA LEU A 139 -6.90 7.06 12.09
C LEU A 139 -7.71 5.81 11.73
N GLN A 140 -7.80 4.83 12.63
CA GLN A 140 -8.48 3.57 12.40
C GLN A 140 -10.00 3.76 12.22
N ASP A 141 -10.62 2.93 11.38
CA ASP A 141 -12.06 2.97 11.12
C ASP A 141 -12.88 2.70 12.41
N THR A 142 -12.35 1.90 13.32
CA THR A 142 -12.90 1.65 14.65
C THR A 142 -13.00 2.92 15.51
N ARG A 143 -12.21 3.94 15.19
CA ARG A 143 -12.17 5.24 15.86
C ARG A 143 -12.74 6.38 15.01
N GLY A 144 -13.42 6.03 13.90
CA GLY A 144 -14.05 6.99 12.99
C GLY A 144 -13.11 7.55 11.91
N GLY A 145 -11.91 6.99 11.76
CA GLY A 145 -10.99 7.27 10.66
C GLY A 145 -11.27 6.43 9.41
N ASN A 146 -10.28 6.32 8.55
CA ASN A 146 -10.38 5.58 7.29
C ASN A 146 -9.32 4.46 7.11
N LEU A 147 -8.47 4.23 8.11
CA LEU A 147 -7.52 3.12 8.13
C LEU A 147 -8.26 1.82 8.44
N ILE A 148 -8.28 0.87 7.50
CA ILE A 148 -9.12 -0.33 7.58
C ILE A 148 -8.35 -1.64 7.79
N ALA A 149 -7.05 -1.68 7.51
CA ALA A 149 -6.23 -2.87 7.71
C ALA A 149 -4.74 -2.53 7.80
N LEU A 150 -3.98 -3.40 8.46
CA LEU A 150 -2.53 -3.29 8.65
C LEU A 150 -1.83 -4.57 8.17
N GLN A 151 -0.75 -4.43 7.41
CA GLN A 151 0.09 -5.57 7.02
C GLN A 151 1.19 -5.83 8.06
N ILE A 152 1.43 -7.10 8.36
CA ILE A 152 2.57 -7.55 9.16
C ILE A 152 3.72 -7.84 8.20
N GLU A 153 4.83 -7.13 8.34
CA GLU A 153 6.06 -7.31 7.55
C GLU A 153 5.84 -7.14 6.03
N ASN A 154 6.73 -7.62 5.20
CA ASN A 154 6.57 -7.64 3.74
C ASN A 154 7.24 -8.85 3.10
N GLU A 155 6.44 -9.69 2.43
CA GLU A 155 6.90 -10.89 1.71
C GLU A 155 7.91 -11.70 2.52
N TYR A 156 7.64 -11.84 3.82
CA TYR A 156 8.59 -12.43 4.75
C TYR A 156 8.99 -13.86 4.36
N GLY A 157 8.09 -14.59 3.75
CA GLY A 157 8.36 -15.95 3.28
C GLY A 157 9.40 -16.06 2.17
N SER A 158 9.74 -14.96 1.50
CA SER A 158 10.88 -14.89 0.56
C SER A 158 12.22 -14.72 1.26
N TYR A 159 12.20 -14.32 2.53
CA TYR A 159 13.39 -14.03 3.34
C TYR A 159 13.63 -15.08 4.43
N GLY A 160 12.60 -15.49 5.14
CA GLY A 160 12.73 -16.34 6.30
C GLY A 160 11.45 -17.12 6.67
N ASN A 161 11.49 -17.73 7.84
CA ASN A 161 10.39 -18.54 8.39
C ASN A 161 10.25 -18.42 9.91
N ASP A 162 10.78 -17.35 10.52
CA ASP A 162 10.70 -17.08 11.95
C ASP A 162 9.29 -16.64 12.35
N LYS A 163 8.49 -17.59 12.81
CA LYS A 163 7.10 -17.34 13.24
C LYS A 163 7.02 -16.55 14.54
N GLU A 164 8.02 -16.69 15.42
CA GLU A 164 8.10 -15.92 16.65
C GLU A 164 8.30 -14.43 16.33
N TYR A 165 9.14 -14.12 15.37
CA TYR A 165 9.31 -12.75 14.85
C TYR A 165 8.00 -12.15 14.34
N LEU A 166 7.30 -12.85 13.46
CA LEU A 166 6.03 -12.35 12.92
C LEU A 166 4.95 -12.17 13.98
N ASN A 167 4.86 -13.11 14.94
CA ASN A 167 3.96 -12.99 16.08
C ASN A 167 4.32 -11.81 16.97
N HIS A 168 5.61 -11.64 17.27
CA HIS A 168 6.08 -10.54 18.11
C HIS A 168 5.78 -9.16 17.46
N LEU A 169 5.95 -9.03 16.12
CA LEU A 169 5.52 -7.83 15.41
C LEU A 169 4.02 -7.54 15.61
N ARG A 170 3.19 -8.58 15.48
CA ARG A 170 1.74 -8.45 15.71
C ARG A 170 1.41 -8.01 17.12
N GLU A 171 2.04 -8.62 18.11
CA GLU A 171 1.84 -8.32 19.53
C GLU A 171 2.20 -6.85 19.83
N ILE A 172 3.37 -6.39 19.38
CA ILE A 172 3.77 -4.99 19.54
C ILE A 172 2.74 -4.05 18.91
N MET A 173 2.27 -4.32 17.70
CA MET A 173 1.26 -3.47 17.05
C MET A 173 -0.06 -3.46 17.83
N LEU A 174 -0.51 -4.60 18.40
CA LEU A 174 -1.69 -4.68 19.26
C LEU A 174 -1.50 -3.85 20.54
N GLU A 175 -0.36 -3.98 21.21
CA GLU A 175 -0.01 -3.21 22.41
C GLU A 175 0.05 -1.71 22.13
N CYS A 176 0.46 -1.33 20.91
CA CYS A 176 0.46 0.05 20.44
C CYS A 176 -0.93 0.58 20.03
N GLY A 177 -1.98 -0.24 20.13
CA GLY A 177 -3.37 0.17 19.91
C GLY A 177 -3.91 -0.11 18.51
N ALA A 178 -3.37 -1.12 17.79
CA ALA A 178 -3.99 -1.62 16.57
C ALA A 178 -5.31 -2.32 16.88
N GLU A 179 -6.38 -1.94 16.21
CA GLU A 179 -7.74 -2.50 16.36
C GLU A 179 -8.28 -3.06 15.04
N VAL A 180 -7.73 -2.60 13.90
CA VAL A 180 -8.12 -3.07 12.57
C VAL A 180 -7.50 -4.44 12.25
N PRO A 181 -8.08 -5.22 11.33
CA PRO A 181 -7.54 -6.52 10.95
C PRO A 181 -6.11 -6.46 10.45
N PHE A 182 -5.34 -7.51 10.80
CA PHE A 182 -4.03 -7.76 10.25
C PHE A 182 -4.09 -8.73 9.06
N PHE A 183 -3.13 -8.60 8.16
CA PHE A 183 -2.87 -9.58 7.10
C PHE A 183 -1.37 -9.74 6.84
N THR A 184 -0.99 -10.87 6.25
CA THR A 184 0.33 -11.10 5.65
C THR A 184 0.19 -11.13 4.13
N SER A 185 1.24 -10.78 3.41
CA SER A 185 1.27 -10.80 1.95
C SER A 185 2.56 -11.42 1.45
N ASP A 186 2.44 -12.48 0.66
CA ASP A 186 3.56 -13.26 0.14
C ASP A 186 3.32 -13.64 -1.33
N GLY A 187 4.39 -14.05 -2.02
CA GLY A 187 4.27 -14.63 -3.35
C GLY A 187 3.46 -15.93 -3.35
N ASN A 188 2.94 -16.29 -4.52
CA ASN A 188 1.98 -17.37 -4.72
C ASN A 188 2.62 -18.78 -4.80
N ASN A 189 3.62 -19.08 -3.98
CA ASN A 189 4.21 -20.40 -3.87
C ASN A 189 4.21 -20.93 -2.42
N CYS A 190 4.22 -22.26 -2.28
CA CYS A 190 4.08 -22.90 -0.98
C CYS A 190 5.20 -22.54 0.00
N ASN A 191 6.44 -22.36 -0.47
CA ASN A 191 7.56 -22.04 0.40
C ASN A 191 7.40 -20.66 1.02
N MET A 192 7.04 -19.64 0.20
CA MET A 192 6.80 -18.29 0.69
C MET A 192 5.60 -18.25 1.65
N LEU A 193 4.50 -18.89 1.30
CA LEU A 193 3.34 -18.97 2.19
C LEU A 193 3.66 -19.69 3.49
N SER A 194 4.41 -20.79 3.44
CA SER A 194 4.84 -21.50 4.64
C SER A 194 5.75 -20.64 5.53
N GLY A 195 6.65 -19.86 4.94
CA GLY A 195 7.56 -18.96 5.67
C GLY A 195 6.87 -17.71 6.19
N GLY A 196 6.08 -17.02 5.36
CA GLY A 196 5.61 -15.65 5.61
C GLY A 196 4.26 -15.52 6.33
N THR A 197 3.47 -16.61 6.47
CA THR A 197 2.12 -16.53 7.03
C THR A 197 2.03 -16.97 8.49
N LEU A 198 1.00 -16.49 9.18
CA LEU A 198 0.60 -16.94 10.52
C LEU A 198 -0.76 -17.68 10.44
N PRO A 199 -1.01 -18.71 11.29
CA PRO A 199 -2.23 -19.52 11.20
C PRO A 199 -3.53 -18.71 11.29
N ASP A 200 -3.60 -17.79 12.22
CA ASP A 200 -4.78 -16.99 12.60
C ASP A 200 -4.81 -15.58 11.98
N VAL A 201 -3.86 -15.25 11.09
CA VAL A 201 -3.81 -13.98 10.37
C VAL A 201 -4.29 -14.19 8.94
N TYR A 202 -5.06 -13.24 8.41
CA TYR A 202 -5.54 -13.26 7.03
C TYR A 202 -4.38 -13.22 6.03
N LYS A 203 -4.42 -14.09 5.02
CA LYS A 203 -3.34 -14.27 4.05
C LYS A 203 -3.75 -13.66 2.71
N THR A 204 -2.86 -12.87 2.14
CA THR A 204 -3.00 -12.30 0.80
C THR A 204 -1.84 -12.73 -0.10
N LEU A 205 -1.99 -12.57 -1.40
CA LEU A 205 -1.00 -12.99 -2.39
C LEU A 205 -0.50 -11.81 -3.23
N ASN A 206 0.75 -11.93 -3.69
CA ASN A 206 1.39 -11.03 -4.65
C ASN A 206 1.66 -11.77 -5.96
N PHE A 207 1.16 -11.25 -7.08
CA PHE A 207 1.39 -11.80 -8.44
C PHE A 207 0.95 -10.82 -9.52
N GLY A 208 1.47 -10.99 -10.76
CA GLY A 208 1.14 -10.11 -11.89
C GLY A 208 0.29 -10.74 -13.00
N SER A 209 -0.11 -12.02 -12.86
CA SER A 209 -0.90 -12.73 -13.88
C SER A 209 -1.48 -14.03 -13.35
N HIS A 210 -2.32 -14.72 -14.18
CA HIS A 210 -2.84 -16.06 -13.91
C HIS A 210 -3.58 -16.18 -12.56
N ALA A 211 -4.45 -15.23 -12.22
CA ALA A 211 -5.13 -15.10 -10.92
C ALA A 211 -5.76 -16.41 -10.40
N ARG A 212 -6.44 -17.18 -11.26
CA ARG A 212 -7.06 -18.46 -10.85
C ARG A 212 -6.03 -19.46 -10.34
N THR A 213 -4.91 -19.59 -11.05
CA THR A 213 -3.82 -20.49 -10.67
C THR A 213 -3.11 -19.97 -9.43
N ALA A 214 -2.84 -18.67 -9.34
CA ALA A 214 -2.21 -18.04 -8.19
C ALA A 214 -3.00 -18.32 -6.91
N PHE A 215 -4.32 -18.14 -6.91
CA PHE A 215 -5.14 -18.40 -5.73
C PHE A 215 -5.26 -19.88 -5.34
N ASN A 216 -4.89 -20.82 -6.21
CA ASN A 216 -4.81 -22.22 -5.82
C ASN A 216 -3.72 -22.49 -4.78
N SER A 217 -2.69 -21.65 -4.68
CA SER A 217 -1.62 -21.78 -3.68
C SER A 217 -2.13 -21.54 -2.25
N LEU A 218 -3.28 -20.88 -2.06
CA LEU A 218 -3.90 -20.72 -0.73
C LEU A 218 -4.54 -22.00 -0.18
N LYS A 219 -4.71 -23.04 -1.02
CA LYS A 219 -5.23 -24.33 -0.54
C LYS A 219 -4.31 -24.91 0.52
N GLY A 220 -4.87 -25.29 1.66
CA GLY A 220 -4.12 -25.78 2.82
C GLY A 220 -3.54 -24.68 3.73
N PHE A 221 -3.57 -23.42 3.31
CA PHE A 221 -3.15 -22.27 4.13
C PHE A 221 -4.34 -21.42 4.61
N GLN A 222 -5.34 -21.23 3.76
CA GLN A 222 -6.52 -20.42 4.06
C GLN A 222 -7.71 -20.91 3.23
N GLU A 223 -8.58 -21.71 3.82
CA GLU A 223 -9.76 -22.26 3.14
C GLU A 223 -11.03 -21.48 3.48
N GLY A 224 -11.89 -21.31 2.48
CA GLY A 224 -13.21 -20.72 2.67
C GLY A 224 -13.21 -19.24 3.01
N MET A 225 -12.06 -18.56 2.93
CA MET A 225 -11.95 -17.12 3.14
C MET A 225 -11.96 -16.37 1.80
N PRO A 226 -12.32 -15.07 1.79
CA PRO A 226 -12.17 -14.23 0.61
C PRO A 226 -10.75 -14.30 0.05
N LYS A 227 -10.61 -14.13 -1.25
CA LYS A 227 -9.31 -14.07 -1.91
C LYS A 227 -8.90 -12.61 -2.06
N THR A 228 -7.63 -12.30 -1.80
CA THR A 228 -7.07 -10.96 -2.01
C THR A 228 -5.71 -11.05 -2.68
N CYS A 229 -5.54 -10.31 -3.78
CA CYS A 229 -4.23 -9.98 -4.33
C CYS A 229 -3.81 -8.62 -3.78
N MET A 230 -2.75 -8.60 -2.96
CA MET A 230 -2.31 -7.38 -2.28
C MET A 230 -1.23 -6.63 -3.04
N GLU A 231 -0.57 -7.30 -3.98
CA GLU A 231 0.23 -6.65 -5.02
C GLU A 231 -0.08 -7.31 -6.35
N PHE A 232 -0.97 -6.68 -7.14
CA PHE A 232 -1.11 -7.05 -8.54
C PHE A 232 -0.13 -6.23 -9.36
N TRP A 233 0.96 -6.86 -9.79
CA TRP A 233 2.03 -6.20 -10.53
C TRP A 233 1.57 -5.86 -11.96
N CYS A 234 1.15 -4.62 -12.17
CA CYS A 234 0.75 -4.12 -13.47
C CYS A 234 1.94 -3.67 -14.34
N GLY A 235 3.11 -3.51 -13.75
CA GLY A 235 4.38 -3.15 -14.37
C GLY A 235 5.57 -3.80 -13.68
N TRP A 236 6.73 -3.15 -13.76
CA TRP A 236 7.96 -3.52 -13.07
C TRP A 236 8.90 -2.33 -13.00
N PHE A 237 9.72 -2.28 -11.97
CA PHE A 237 10.73 -1.25 -11.77
C PHE A 237 11.96 -1.46 -12.67
N ASP A 238 12.80 -0.43 -12.79
CA ASP A 238 13.98 -0.43 -13.63
C ASP A 238 15.28 -0.30 -12.82
N HIS A 239 16.36 -0.92 -13.33
CA HIS A 239 17.72 -0.65 -12.86
C HIS A 239 18.47 0.26 -13.85
N TRP A 240 19.51 0.93 -13.37
CA TRP A 240 20.40 1.69 -14.23
C TRP A 240 21.03 0.82 -15.33
N GLY A 241 20.92 1.30 -16.57
CA GLY A 241 21.43 0.59 -17.75
C GLY A 241 20.49 -0.46 -18.34
N GLU A 242 19.31 -0.66 -17.77
CA GLU A 242 18.26 -1.51 -18.36
C GLU A 242 17.35 -0.71 -19.30
N ARG A 243 16.65 -1.45 -20.18
CA ARG A 243 15.53 -0.84 -20.92
C ARG A 243 14.35 -0.69 -20.00
N HIS A 244 13.66 0.46 -20.08
CA HIS A 244 12.44 0.71 -19.35
C HIS A 244 11.42 -0.41 -19.58
N HIS A 245 10.96 -1.02 -18.48
CA HIS A 245 9.94 -2.07 -18.49
C HIS A 245 8.60 -1.49 -18.95
N ARG A 246 7.94 -2.20 -19.84
CA ARG A 246 6.62 -1.84 -20.36
C ARG A 246 5.76 -3.08 -20.51
N ARG A 247 4.50 -2.96 -20.13
CA ARG A 247 3.49 -3.98 -20.39
C ARG A 247 2.48 -3.46 -21.42
N ASN A 248 1.94 -4.37 -22.22
CA ASN A 248 0.86 -4.01 -23.14
C ASN A 248 -0.40 -3.61 -22.35
N PRO A 249 -0.93 -2.37 -22.51
CA PRO A 249 -2.08 -1.89 -21.73
C PRO A 249 -3.32 -2.75 -21.86
N ALA A 250 -3.57 -3.34 -23.05
CA ALA A 250 -4.71 -4.21 -23.25
C ALA A 250 -4.54 -5.56 -22.52
N GLN A 251 -3.29 -6.03 -22.38
CA GLN A 251 -3.00 -7.23 -21.58
C GLN A 251 -3.20 -6.93 -20.10
N VAL A 252 -2.67 -5.82 -19.59
CA VAL A 252 -2.87 -5.40 -18.19
C VAL A 252 -4.38 -5.33 -17.87
N GLY A 253 -5.18 -4.69 -18.72
CA GLY A 253 -6.63 -4.62 -18.54
C GLY A 253 -7.31 -6.01 -18.50
N ARG A 254 -6.92 -6.94 -19.39
CA ARG A 254 -7.44 -8.32 -19.35
C ARG A 254 -7.05 -9.09 -18.10
N GLU A 255 -5.82 -8.93 -17.61
CA GLU A 255 -5.37 -9.59 -16.37
C GLU A 255 -6.10 -9.05 -15.14
N ILE A 256 -6.30 -7.74 -15.07
CA ILE A 256 -7.11 -7.12 -14.00
C ILE A 256 -8.56 -7.61 -14.08
N GLN A 257 -9.15 -7.67 -15.29
CA GLN A 257 -10.50 -8.22 -15.47
C GLN A 257 -10.57 -9.68 -15.00
N SER A 258 -9.61 -10.51 -15.42
CA SER A 258 -9.52 -11.91 -14.98
C SER A 258 -9.43 -12.05 -13.46
N LEU A 259 -8.69 -11.16 -12.80
CA LEU A 259 -8.59 -11.11 -11.35
C LEU A 259 -9.95 -10.72 -10.71
N VAL A 260 -10.59 -9.68 -11.23
CA VAL A 260 -11.91 -9.21 -10.78
C VAL A 260 -12.98 -10.30 -10.96
N ASP A 261 -12.94 -11.05 -12.06
CA ASP A 261 -13.89 -12.14 -12.36
C ASP A 261 -13.76 -13.34 -11.40
N THR A 262 -12.65 -13.47 -10.67
CA THR A 262 -12.52 -14.48 -9.62
C THR A 262 -13.32 -14.15 -8.36
N GLY A 263 -13.92 -12.97 -8.26
CA GLY A 263 -14.55 -12.46 -7.04
C GLY A 263 -13.55 -11.89 -6.01
N ALA A 264 -12.26 -11.87 -6.32
CA ALA A 264 -11.22 -11.46 -5.37
C ALA A 264 -11.22 -9.94 -5.10
N ASN A 265 -10.72 -9.59 -3.94
CA ASN A 265 -10.27 -8.25 -3.60
C ASN A 265 -8.92 -7.97 -4.28
N VAL A 266 -8.64 -6.72 -4.61
CA VAL A 266 -7.44 -6.37 -5.37
C VAL A 266 -6.81 -5.06 -4.91
N ASN A 267 -5.48 -5.05 -4.83
CA ASN A 267 -4.67 -3.85 -4.79
C ASN A 267 -3.75 -3.82 -6.01
N ILE A 268 -3.81 -2.78 -6.81
CA ILE A 268 -2.97 -2.59 -8.00
C ILE A 268 -1.65 -1.99 -7.57
N TYR A 269 -0.57 -2.69 -7.84
CA TYR A 269 0.79 -2.25 -7.57
C TYR A 269 1.55 -2.00 -8.88
N MET A 270 1.75 -0.73 -9.30
CA MET A 270 1.37 0.52 -8.67
C MET A 270 0.18 1.15 -9.39
N PHE A 271 -0.69 1.82 -8.65
CA PHE A 271 -1.60 2.81 -9.24
C PHE A 271 -0.82 4.05 -9.68
N HIS A 272 0.08 4.55 -8.82
CA HIS A 272 1.02 5.62 -9.10
C HIS A 272 2.34 5.35 -8.38
N GLY A 273 3.39 5.08 -9.12
CA GLY A 273 4.71 4.81 -8.56
C GLY A 273 5.40 6.05 -8.00
N GLY A 274 5.43 7.14 -8.76
CA GLY A 274 6.07 8.40 -8.38
C GLY A 274 7.60 8.36 -8.48
N THR A 275 8.28 9.09 -7.60
CA THR A 275 9.72 9.35 -7.69
C THR A 275 10.44 8.97 -6.40
N ASN A 276 11.53 8.24 -6.50
CA ASN A 276 12.49 8.05 -5.41
C ASN A 276 13.34 9.32 -5.29
N PHE A 277 12.83 10.32 -4.57
CA PHE A 277 13.55 11.60 -4.42
C PHE A 277 14.92 11.42 -3.78
N ASN A 278 15.85 12.32 -4.08
CA ASN A 278 17.21 12.31 -3.57
C ASN A 278 17.93 10.98 -3.85
N PHE A 279 18.50 10.36 -2.84
CA PHE A 279 19.26 9.10 -2.88
C PHE A 279 18.50 7.93 -2.26
N TRP A 280 17.17 7.95 -2.29
CA TRP A 280 16.34 6.92 -1.65
C TRP A 280 16.02 5.73 -2.55
N ALA A 281 16.45 5.75 -3.83
CA ALA A 281 16.38 4.56 -4.67
C ALA A 281 17.24 3.43 -4.09
N GLY A 282 16.67 2.25 -3.97
CA GLY A 282 17.37 1.07 -3.46
C GLY A 282 18.18 0.34 -4.53
N ALA A 283 18.50 -0.90 -4.25
CA ALA A 283 19.19 -1.77 -5.19
C ALA A 283 18.83 -3.23 -4.93
N ASN A 284 18.91 -4.04 -5.97
CA ASN A 284 18.86 -5.49 -5.85
C ASN A 284 20.27 -6.07 -5.95
N TYR A 285 20.49 -7.22 -5.35
CA TYR A 285 21.73 -7.97 -5.46
C TYR A 285 21.44 -9.41 -5.85
N GLY A 286 21.78 -9.74 -7.09
CA GLY A 286 21.78 -11.09 -7.58
C GLY A 286 23.23 -11.57 -7.78
N ARG A 287 23.67 -11.67 -9.05
CA ARG A 287 25.10 -11.92 -9.37
C ARG A 287 25.94 -10.64 -9.30
N LYS A 288 25.32 -9.48 -9.36
CA LYS A 288 25.93 -8.15 -9.29
C LYS A 288 24.99 -7.17 -8.57
N TYR A 289 25.55 -6.07 -8.11
CA TYR A 289 24.78 -4.95 -7.57
C TYR A 289 24.04 -4.23 -8.69
N GLN A 290 22.74 -4.04 -8.53
CA GLN A 290 21.83 -3.47 -9.52
C GLN A 290 21.05 -2.31 -8.88
N PRO A 291 21.57 -1.07 -8.96
CA PRO A 291 20.88 0.09 -8.40
C PRO A 291 19.62 0.39 -9.22
N THR A 292 18.52 0.66 -8.51
CA THR A 292 17.27 1.11 -9.13
C THR A 292 17.36 2.56 -9.56
N VAL A 293 16.59 2.92 -10.59
CA VAL A 293 16.55 4.30 -11.08
C VAL A 293 15.71 5.20 -10.16
N THR A 294 15.87 6.51 -10.29
CA THR A 294 15.12 7.51 -9.51
C THR A 294 13.63 7.45 -9.80
N SER A 295 13.22 7.27 -11.05
CA SER A 295 11.81 7.09 -11.39
C SER A 295 11.29 5.75 -10.86
N TYR A 296 10.20 5.80 -10.12
CA TYR A 296 9.43 4.62 -9.74
C TYR A 296 8.15 4.52 -10.59
N ASP A 297 8.27 4.85 -11.87
CA ASP A 297 7.16 4.82 -12.83
C ASP A 297 6.44 3.45 -12.82
N ASP A 298 7.21 2.35 -12.77
CA ASP A 298 6.71 0.98 -12.63
C ASP A 298 5.71 0.57 -13.73
N ALA A 299 5.66 1.30 -14.85
CA ALA A 299 4.60 1.20 -15.85
C ALA A 299 3.19 1.21 -15.23
N ALA A 300 3.00 2.04 -14.23
CA ALA A 300 1.79 2.17 -13.41
C ALA A 300 0.57 2.69 -14.20
N LEU A 301 -0.58 2.77 -13.52
CA LEU A 301 -1.79 3.34 -14.14
C LEU A 301 -1.70 4.86 -14.33
N LEU A 302 -0.95 5.57 -13.50
CA LEU A 302 -0.51 6.94 -13.75
C LEU A 302 1.01 6.93 -13.99
N ASN A 303 1.49 7.76 -14.91
CA ASN A 303 2.92 7.94 -15.10
C ASN A 303 3.56 8.70 -13.92
N GLU A 304 4.89 8.84 -13.90
CA GLU A 304 5.63 9.43 -12.79
C GLU A 304 5.13 10.80 -12.35
N TYR A 305 4.75 11.68 -13.29
CA TYR A 305 4.20 13.02 -12.98
C TYR A 305 2.69 13.04 -12.80
N GLY A 306 2.02 11.89 -12.92
CA GLY A 306 0.62 11.70 -12.54
C GLY A 306 -0.40 11.81 -13.66
N ASP A 307 -0.01 11.84 -14.93
CA ASP A 307 -0.93 11.79 -16.05
C ASP A 307 -1.41 10.35 -16.31
N TYR A 308 -2.56 10.27 -16.97
CA TYR A 308 -3.17 9.00 -17.31
C TYR A 308 -2.35 8.22 -18.34
N THR A 309 -2.06 6.95 -18.02
CA THR A 309 -1.48 6.02 -18.99
C THR A 309 -2.57 5.31 -19.80
N PRO A 310 -2.24 4.70 -20.95
CA PRO A 310 -3.19 3.83 -21.65
C PRO A 310 -3.74 2.68 -20.79
N ALA A 311 -2.97 2.18 -19.81
CA ALA A 311 -3.40 1.14 -18.88
C ALA A 311 -4.52 1.64 -17.95
N TYR A 312 -4.46 2.88 -17.48
CA TYR A 312 -5.52 3.49 -16.67
C TYR A 312 -6.90 3.39 -17.33
N HIS A 313 -6.96 3.64 -18.64
CA HIS A 313 -8.23 3.57 -19.39
C HIS A 313 -8.73 2.13 -19.62
N ARG A 314 -7.95 1.12 -19.29
CA ARG A 314 -8.28 -0.30 -19.42
C ARG A 314 -8.72 -0.94 -18.10
N VAL A 315 -8.69 -0.21 -16.99
CA VAL A 315 -9.16 -0.72 -15.69
C VAL A 315 -10.68 -0.97 -15.76
N PRO A 316 -11.16 -2.20 -15.47
CA PRO A 316 -12.56 -2.57 -15.67
C PRO A 316 -13.50 -2.08 -14.57
N LEU A 317 -13.01 -1.43 -13.53
CA LEU A 317 -13.77 -1.12 -12.32
C LEU A 317 -14.85 -0.05 -12.52
N ARG A 318 -14.80 0.71 -13.61
CA ARG A 318 -15.73 1.82 -13.89
C ARG A 318 -17.19 1.41 -14.09
N TYR A 319 -17.44 0.13 -14.36
CA TYR A 319 -18.77 -0.35 -14.85
C TYR A 319 -19.58 -1.14 -13.80
N ASN A 320 -19.03 -1.46 -12.63
CA ASN A 320 -19.64 -2.44 -11.73
C ASN A 320 -20.03 -1.91 -10.34
N TYR A 321 -20.13 -0.59 -10.15
CA TYR A 321 -20.49 -0.06 -8.83
C TYR A 321 -21.67 0.92 -8.90
N ASP A 322 -22.73 0.62 -8.18
CA ASP A 322 -23.58 1.62 -7.55
C ASP A 322 -22.67 2.59 -6.78
N LYS A 323 -22.92 3.90 -6.92
CA LYS A 323 -22.04 4.96 -6.38
C LYS A 323 -21.59 4.58 -4.96
N PRO A 324 -20.28 4.38 -4.70
CA PRO A 324 -19.84 4.01 -3.37
C PRO A 324 -20.28 5.10 -2.38
N GLU A 325 -20.91 4.68 -1.28
CA GLU A 325 -21.17 5.60 -0.17
C GLU A 325 -19.83 6.16 0.30
N LYS A 326 -19.77 7.47 0.51
CA LYS A 326 -18.57 8.11 1.09
C LYS A 326 -18.32 7.51 2.47
N PRO A 327 -17.06 7.28 2.88
CA PRO A 327 -16.76 6.94 4.27
C PRO A 327 -17.49 7.91 5.21
N ARG A 328 -18.12 7.40 6.26
CA ARG A 328 -18.76 8.23 7.27
C ARG A 328 -17.68 8.93 8.09
N ILE A 329 -17.18 10.05 7.58
CA ILE A 329 -16.33 10.93 8.36
C ILE A 329 -17.22 11.52 9.47
N SER A 330 -16.81 11.39 10.73
CA SER A 330 -17.52 12.03 11.84
C SER A 330 -17.71 13.51 11.54
N ARG A 331 -18.88 14.08 11.85
CA ARG A 331 -19.29 15.46 11.52
C ARG A 331 -18.30 16.56 11.92
N ALA A 332 -17.30 16.26 12.76
CA ALA A 332 -16.27 17.20 13.17
C ALA A 332 -15.32 17.62 12.03
N PHE A 333 -15.22 16.85 10.93
CA PHE A 333 -14.34 17.16 9.80
C PHE A 333 -15.05 17.74 8.57
N GLY A 334 -16.39 17.83 8.56
CA GLY A 334 -17.18 18.13 7.36
C GLY A 334 -17.32 19.62 6.98
N TYR A 335 -16.86 20.57 7.78
CA TYR A 335 -17.11 22.00 7.52
C TYR A 335 -16.10 22.69 6.60
N LEU A 336 -14.90 22.16 6.41
CA LEU A 336 -13.87 22.77 5.54
C LEU A 336 -13.91 22.29 4.08
N ALA A 337 -14.47 21.11 3.80
CA ALA A 337 -14.47 20.53 2.46
C ALA A 337 -15.50 21.17 1.48
N ARG A 338 -16.54 21.83 1.97
CA ARG A 338 -17.57 22.42 1.10
C ARG A 338 -17.12 23.67 0.34
N PHE A 339 -16.08 24.35 0.78
CA PHE A 339 -15.62 25.60 0.14
C PHE A 339 -14.74 25.36 -1.09
N PHE A 340 -14.06 24.23 -1.23
CA PHE A 340 -13.13 23.98 -2.34
C PHE A 340 -13.77 23.36 -3.59
N ILE A 341 -14.87 22.61 -3.46
CA ILE A 341 -15.53 21.96 -4.61
C ILE A 341 -16.30 22.98 -5.46
N LEU A 342 -16.77 24.09 -4.91
CA LEU A 342 -17.50 25.14 -5.64
C LEU A 342 -16.61 26.00 -6.53
N PHE A 343 -15.30 26.06 -6.29
CA PHE A 343 -14.37 26.87 -7.10
C PHE A 343 -13.81 26.18 -8.34
N GLN A 344 -13.90 24.85 -8.44
CA GLN A 344 -13.40 24.12 -9.63
C GLN A 344 -14.43 23.91 -10.73
N THR A 345 -15.72 24.04 -10.45
CA THR A 345 -16.78 23.89 -11.45
C THR A 345 -17.05 25.17 -12.27
N GLU A 346 -16.58 26.32 -11.83
CA GLU A 346 -16.80 27.58 -12.57
C GLU A 346 -15.67 27.97 -13.54
N LYS A 347 -14.55 27.23 -13.59
CA LYS A 347 -13.41 27.55 -14.50
C LYS A 347 -13.37 26.80 -15.82
N SER A 348 -14.34 25.90 -16.11
CA SER A 348 -14.32 25.13 -17.37
C SER A 348 -15.22 25.70 -18.49
N SER A 349 -15.73 26.89 -18.35
CA SER A 349 -16.57 27.51 -19.40
C SER A 349 -16.17 28.97 -19.68
N ARG A 350 -14.94 29.19 -20.13
CA ARG A 350 -14.57 30.37 -20.91
C ARG A 350 -13.55 29.94 -21.96
N GLU A 351 -14.06 29.67 -23.16
CA GLU A 351 -13.27 29.71 -24.37
C GLU A 351 -12.71 31.13 -24.55
N VAL A 352 -11.40 31.25 -24.63
CA VAL A 352 -10.73 32.45 -25.05
C VAL A 352 -10.54 32.38 -26.56
N VAL A 353 -11.38 33.06 -27.28
CA VAL A 353 -11.13 33.42 -28.71
C VAL A 353 -10.06 34.47 -28.69
N ILE A 354 -8.89 34.17 -29.23
CA ILE A 354 -7.87 35.18 -29.57
C ILE A 354 -7.94 35.43 -31.08
N SER A 355 -8.30 36.64 -31.43
CA SER A 355 -8.17 37.20 -32.75
C SER A 355 -6.70 37.50 -33.10
#